data_3a1464a54e414324bc35e90f445f1915
#
_entry.id   3a1464a54e414324bc35e90f445f1915
#
_cell.length_a   1.000
_cell.length_b   1.000
_cell.length_c   1.000
_cell.angle_alpha   90.00
_cell.angle_beta   90.00
_cell.angle_gamma   90.00
#
_symmetry.space_group_name_H-M   'P 1'
#
loop_
_entity.id
_entity.type
_entity.pdbx_description
1 polymer ?
#
loop_
_entity_poly.entity_id
_entity_poly.type
_entity_poly.pdbx_seq_one_letter_code
_entity_poly.pdbx_strand_id
1 'polypeptide(L)'
;MVDGIKLDFKEITMFKIQTLNKIAACGLDRLPRDNYETASSISDPDAILVRSQDMHTMELSGTVKAVARAGAGTNNIPIPALTEKGVVVFNTPGANANAVKELVMMALLISSRPAIKANAWANGLAGKGDEIPDLAEKGKSQFVGPELKGKTLGVIGLGAIGAMVANLAIQFGMEVVGYDPFLSVKAALSLDHNVKIAETLDSVYAKADYITIHVPQTNDTKGMINAASIKNMKDGVRIINIARGGLVNNADIIAAIDSGKVASLVTDFAAEELLNHEGVICLPHLGASTPEAEDNCAVMACNQLRDFLENGNIVNSVNFPRLVVDNPIPSGGTRLCIAHKNVPDVISKFTTILGDAKLNISGMINQTRGDLAYNITDVDAKVPEDTLRALAGIESVIKVRPIFG
;
A
#
# COMPACT_ATOMS: atom_id res chain seq x y z
N MET A 1 -10.37 -25.53 -30.06
CA MET A 1 -9.22 -24.65 -29.73
C MET A 1 -9.64 -23.84 -28.53
N VAL A 2 -9.10 -24.14 -27.34
CA VAL A 2 -9.32 -23.40 -26.12
C VAL A 2 -8.06 -22.56 -25.91
N ASP A 3 -8.08 -21.35 -26.49
CA ASP A 3 -7.01 -20.37 -26.36
C ASP A 3 -7.15 -19.61 -25.03
N GLY A 4 -6.75 -20.26 -23.97
CA GLY A 4 -6.55 -19.63 -22.67
C GLY A 4 -5.62 -20.52 -21.86
N ILE A 5 -4.36 -20.11 -21.75
CA ILE A 5 -3.33 -20.86 -21.03
C ILE A 5 -3.73 -20.99 -19.55
N LYS A 6 -4.46 -22.05 -19.20
CA LYS A 6 -4.80 -22.41 -17.83
C LYS A 6 -3.67 -23.18 -17.12
N LEU A 7 -2.60 -23.53 -17.85
CA LEU A 7 -1.53 -24.42 -17.39
C LEU A 7 -0.17 -23.82 -17.71
N ASP A 8 0.74 -23.94 -16.75
CA ASP A 8 2.12 -23.50 -16.85
C ASP A 8 3.05 -24.67 -16.46
N PHE A 9 3.55 -25.40 -17.45
CA PHE A 9 4.28 -26.67 -17.28
C PHE A 9 5.80 -26.57 -17.33
N LYS A 10 6.36 -25.40 -17.58
CA LYS A 10 7.78 -25.32 -17.85
C LYS A 10 8.58 -25.65 -16.59
N GLU A 11 9.43 -26.70 -16.63
CA GLU A 11 10.55 -26.82 -15.70
C GLU A 11 11.40 -25.54 -15.85
N ILE A 12 11.31 -24.67 -14.85
CA ILE A 12 11.94 -23.36 -14.93
C ILE A 12 13.35 -23.53 -14.42
N THR A 13 14.31 -23.49 -15.35
CA THR A 13 15.73 -23.42 -15.00
C THR A 13 16.15 -22.01 -14.59
N MET A 14 15.42 -20.98 -15.02
CA MET A 14 15.67 -19.58 -14.71
C MET A 14 14.38 -18.77 -14.85
N PHE A 15 14.00 -18.03 -13.82
CA PHE A 15 12.88 -17.12 -13.84
C PHE A 15 13.24 -15.81 -14.57
N LYS A 16 12.36 -15.35 -15.43
CA LYS A 16 12.53 -14.11 -16.20
C LYS A 16 11.69 -12.99 -15.61
N ILE A 17 12.32 -11.94 -15.14
CA ILE A 17 11.66 -10.81 -14.49
C ILE A 17 11.84 -9.54 -15.33
N GLN A 18 10.75 -9.03 -15.90
CA GLN A 18 10.77 -7.74 -16.58
C GLN A 18 10.65 -6.61 -15.57
N THR A 19 11.53 -5.60 -15.66
CA THR A 19 11.45 -4.40 -14.83
C THR A 19 10.88 -3.24 -15.65
N LEU A 20 9.80 -2.65 -15.16
CA LEU A 20 9.23 -1.42 -15.71
C LEU A 20 9.59 -0.26 -14.78
N ASN A 21 10.25 0.76 -15.32
CA ASN A 21 10.94 1.81 -14.59
C ASN A 21 12.23 1.33 -13.90
N LYS A 22 12.91 2.28 -13.27
CA LYS A 22 14.08 2.00 -12.44
C LYS A 22 13.63 1.38 -11.12
N ILE A 23 14.09 0.16 -10.84
CA ILE A 23 13.95 -0.52 -9.56
C ILE A 23 15.28 -0.44 -8.82
N ALA A 24 15.25 -0.19 -7.51
CA ALA A 24 16.45 -0.06 -6.71
C ALA A 24 17.27 -1.38 -6.70
N ALA A 25 18.59 -1.26 -6.82
CA ALA A 25 19.51 -2.40 -6.93
C ALA A 25 19.41 -3.34 -5.72
N CYS A 26 19.28 -2.81 -4.50
CA CYS A 26 19.12 -3.60 -3.28
C CYS A 26 17.89 -4.53 -3.30
N GLY A 27 16.85 -4.17 -4.07
CA GLY A 27 15.72 -5.06 -4.35
C GLY A 27 16.08 -6.15 -5.35
N LEU A 28 16.70 -5.79 -6.48
CA LEU A 28 17.11 -6.76 -7.51
C LEU A 28 18.13 -7.78 -6.99
N ASP A 29 19.00 -7.39 -6.06
CA ASP A 29 19.95 -8.28 -5.39
C ASP A 29 19.27 -9.39 -4.56
N ARG A 30 17.96 -9.29 -4.30
CA ARG A 30 17.15 -10.36 -3.68
C ARG A 30 16.79 -11.48 -4.66
N LEU A 31 17.05 -11.28 -5.94
CA LEU A 31 16.81 -12.24 -7.02
C LEU A 31 18.18 -12.76 -7.52
N PRO A 32 18.68 -13.90 -6.98
CA PRO A 32 20.00 -14.42 -7.33
C PRO A 32 20.14 -14.71 -8.82
N ARG A 33 21.21 -14.27 -9.44
CA ARG A 33 21.44 -14.38 -10.90
C ARG A 33 21.52 -15.81 -11.40
N ASP A 34 21.78 -16.77 -10.52
CA ASP A 34 21.80 -18.19 -10.87
C ASP A 34 20.40 -18.71 -11.22
N ASN A 35 19.35 -18.09 -10.65
CA ASN A 35 17.96 -18.50 -10.80
C ASN A 35 17.08 -17.44 -11.46
N TYR A 36 17.57 -16.20 -11.61
CA TYR A 36 16.78 -15.06 -12.10
C TYR A 36 17.51 -14.24 -13.17
N GLU A 37 16.85 -14.04 -14.29
CA GLU A 37 17.23 -13.05 -15.29
C GLU A 37 16.35 -11.81 -15.12
N THR A 38 16.95 -10.63 -14.94
CA THR A 38 16.23 -9.37 -14.80
C THR A 38 16.62 -8.40 -15.89
N ALA A 39 15.66 -7.89 -16.66
CA ALA A 39 15.90 -6.90 -17.70
C ALA A 39 14.69 -5.99 -17.92
N SER A 40 14.91 -4.80 -18.49
CA SER A 40 13.84 -3.87 -18.86
C SER A 40 13.04 -4.33 -20.09
N SER A 41 13.66 -5.14 -20.95
CA SER A 41 13.01 -5.78 -22.09
C SER A 41 13.41 -7.25 -22.10
N ILE A 42 12.43 -8.14 -21.99
CA ILE A 42 12.64 -9.58 -21.95
C ILE A 42 11.45 -10.28 -22.59
N SER A 43 11.73 -11.28 -23.43
CA SER A 43 10.67 -12.06 -24.07
C SER A 43 10.08 -13.04 -23.07
N ASP A 44 8.76 -13.12 -23.04
CA ASP A 44 8.00 -14.07 -22.24
C ASP A 44 8.42 -14.06 -20.75
N PRO A 45 8.26 -12.93 -20.04
CA PRO A 45 8.61 -12.83 -18.65
C PRO A 45 7.69 -13.70 -17.78
N ASP A 46 8.24 -14.29 -16.71
CA ASP A 46 7.49 -14.99 -15.69
C ASP A 46 6.80 -14.01 -14.75
N ALA A 47 7.40 -12.85 -14.53
CA ALA A 47 6.80 -11.80 -13.70
C ALA A 47 7.29 -10.40 -14.07
N ILE A 48 6.57 -9.40 -13.59
CA ILE A 48 6.85 -7.98 -13.83
C ILE A 48 7.06 -7.26 -12.49
N LEU A 49 8.16 -6.51 -12.41
CA LEU A 49 8.39 -5.51 -11.35
C LEU A 49 8.09 -4.11 -11.91
N VAL A 50 7.20 -3.38 -11.27
CA VAL A 50 6.77 -2.05 -11.71
C VAL A 50 6.79 -1.06 -10.54
N ARG A 51 6.99 0.23 -10.83
CA ARG A 51 6.82 1.32 -9.87
C ARG A 51 5.70 2.26 -10.29
N SER A 52 5.91 3.10 -11.27
CA SER A 52 4.98 4.14 -11.71
C SER A 52 4.46 3.98 -13.15
N GLN A 53 5.03 3.06 -13.92
CA GLN A 53 4.58 2.80 -15.29
C GLN A 53 3.10 2.42 -15.30
N ASP A 54 2.32 3.07 -16.17
CA ASP A 54 0.95 2.67 -16.45
C ASP A 54 0.92 1.37 -17.27
N MET A 55 0.19 0.38 -16.75
CA MET A 55 0.07 -0.95 -17.37
C MET A 55 -1.30 -1.18 -18.03
N HIS A 56 -2.23 -0.20 -17.99
CA HIS A 56 -3.58 -0.39 -18.51
C HIS A 56 -3.64 -0.66 -20.03
N THR A 57 -2.68 -0.15 -20.76
CA THR A 57 -2.59 -0.33 -22.23
C THR A 57 -1.55 -1.37 -22.65
N MET A 58 -0.90 -2.05 -21.68
CA MET A 58 0.13 -3.03 -21.97
C MET A 58 -0.48 -4.40 -22.28
N GLU A 59 -0.09 -4.99 -23.40
CA GLU A 59 -0.33 -6.40 -23.65
C GLU A 59 0.70 -7.25 -22.92
N LEU A 60 0.23 -8.12 -22.03
CA LEU A 60 1.09 -9.01 -21.26
C LEU A 60 1.12 -10.40 -21.90
N SER A 61 2.32 -10.98 -22.00
CA SER A 61 2.48 -12.38 -22.40
C SER A 61 1.71 -13.32 -21.45
N GLY A 62 1.18 -14.41 -22.02
CA GLY A 62 0.49 -15.44 -21.24
C GLY A 62 1.39 -16.16 -20.21
N THR A 63 2.70 -15.99 -20.29
CA THR A 63 3.68 -16.54 -19.34
C THR A 63 3.74 -15.80 -18.01
N VAL A 64 3.20 -14.57 -17.94
CA VAL A 64 3.20 -13.77 -16.73
C VAL A 64 2.38 -14.44 -15.63
N LYS A 65 3.02 -14.71 -14.48
CA LYS A 65 2.44 -15.33 -13.28
C LYS A 65 2.09 -14.29 -12.22
N ALA A 66 2.90 -13.24 -12.14
CA ALA A 66 2.72 -12.20 -11.14
C ALA A 66 3.18 -10.82 -11.63
N VAL A 67 2.59 -9.79 -11.03
CA VAL A 67 3.05 -8.39 -11.11
C VAL A 67 3.31 -7.91 -9.69
N ALA A 68 4.51 -7.39 -9.41
CA ALA A 68 4.82 -6.80 -8.12
C ALA A 68 5.13 -5.31 -8.27
N ARG A 69 4.36 -4.47 -7.56
CA ARG A 69 4.58 -3.04 -7.51
C ARG A 69 5.49 -2.66 -6.34
N ALA A 70 6.61 -2.02 -6.65
CA ALA A 70 7.43 -1.36 -5.63
C ALA A 70 6.76 -0.05 -5.18
N GLY A 71 5.75 -0.19 -4.31
CA GLY A 71 4.93 0.89 -3.77
C GLY A 71 3.57 0.39 -3.26
N ALA A 72 2.91 1.18 -2.41
CA ALA A 72 1.65 0.78 -1.77
C ALA A 72 0.41 0.95 -2.67
N GLY A 73 0.34 2.00 -3.49
CA GLY A 73 -0.79 2.22 -4.42
C GLY A 73 -0.75 1.24 -5.60
N THR A 74 -1.87 1.04 -6.30
CA THR A 74 -1.95 0.12 -7.45
C THR A 74 -2.80 0.66 -8.59
N ASN A 75 -3.02 1.95 -8.62
CA ASN A 75 -3.86 2.64 -9.60
C ASN A 75 -3.32 2.60 -11.05
N ASN A 76 -2.08 2.22 -11.22
CA ASN A 76 -1.42 2.04 -12.53
C ASN A 76 -1.44 0.58 -13.04
N ILE A 77 -2.17 -0.32 -12.38
CA ILE A 77 -2.20 -1.76 -12.70
C ILE A 77 -3.64 -2.18 -12.99
N PRO A 78 -3.94 -2.84 -14.13
CA PRO A 78 -5.27 -3.30 -14.50
C PRO A 78 -5.66 -4.58 -13.71
N ILE A 79 -5.89 -4.45 -12.41
CA ILE A 79 -6.11 -5.57 -11.47
C ILE A 79 -7.22 -6.52 -11.93
N PRO A 80 -8.43 -6.06 -12.37
CA PRO A 80 -9.50 -6.98 -12.79
C PRO A 80 -9.07 -7.89 -13.95
N ALA A 81 -8.47 -7.33 -14.99
CA ALA A 81 -8.03 -8.08 -16.15
C ALA A 81 -6.91 -9.09 -15.84
N LEU A 82 -6.01 -8.76 -14.91
CA LEU A 82 -4.96 -9.67 -14.43
C LEU A 82 -5.54 -10.79 -13.57
N THR A 83 -6.56 -10.50 -12.78
CA THR A 83 -7.25 -11.47 -11.94
C THR A 83 -7.94 -12.56 -12.78
N GLU A 84 -8.61 -12.17 -13.85
CA GLU A 84 -9.25 -13.09 -14.79
C GLU A 84 -8.23 -14.05 -15.46
N LYS A 85 -6.99 -13.60 -15.63
CA LYS A 85 -5.87 -14.41 -16.16
C LYS A 85 -5.13 -15.21 -15.09
N GLY A 86 -5.54 -15.14 -13.83
CA GLY A 86 -4.86 -15.80 -12.70
C GLY A 86 -3.46 -15.23 -12.43
N VAL A 87 -3.22 -13.96 -12.76
CA VAL A 87 -1.98 -13.25 -12.45
C VAL A 87 -2.11 -12.60 -11.08
N VAL A 88 -1.20 -12.95 -10.18
CA VAL A 88 -1.18 -12.39 -8.81
C VAL A 88 -0.56 -11.00 -8.83
N VAL A 89 -1.25 -10.02 -8.24
CA VAL A 89 -0.75 -8.65 -8.14
C VAL A 89 -0.35 -8.36 -6.70
N PHE A 90 0.92 -8.06 -6.49
CA PHE A 90 1.50 -7.66 -5.21
C PHE A 90 1.71 -6.17 -5.13
N ASN A 91 1.58 -5.61 -3.93
CA ASN A 91 2.07 -4.29 -3.58
C ASN A 91 2.95 -4.36 -2.32
N THR A 92 3.47 -3.22 -1.85
CA THR A 92 4.38 -3.17 -0.72
C THR A 92 3.83 -2.29 0.41
N PRO A 93 2.73 -2.74 1.08
CA PRO A 93 2.11 -1.94 2.13
C PRO A 93 3.06 -1.79 3.33
N GLY A 94 3.22 -0.56 3.80
CA GLY A 94 4.05 -0.25 4.96
C GLY A 94 5.56 -0.12 4.68
N ALA A 95 6.06 -0.47 3.48
CA ALA A 95 7.48 -0.32 3.15
C ALA A 95 7.94 1.15 3.16
N ASN A 96 7.03 2.07 2.82
CA ASN A 96 7.25 3.52 2.85
C ASN A 96 6.75 4.20 4.13
N ALA A 97 6.33 3.44 5.15
CA ALA A 97 5.62 4.00 6.31
C ALA A 97 6.46 5.03 7.07
N ASN A 98 7.77 4.80 7.19
CA ASN A 98 8.67 5.73 7.88
C ASN A 98 8.76 7.09 7.15
N ALA A 99 8.91 7.08 5.83
CA ALA A 99 8.98 8.32 5.04
C ALA A 99 7.68 9.14 5.17
N VAL A 100 6.52 8.47 5.07
CA VAL A 100 5.22 9.14 5.25
C VAL A 100 5.07 9.69 6.67
N LYS A 101 5.46 8.93 7.70
CA LYS A 101 5.45 9.40 9.10
C LYS A 101 6.26 10.68 9.25
N GLU A 102 7.47 10.75 8.69
CA GLU A 102 8.32 11.93 8.78
C GLU A 102 7.71 13.14 8.06
N LEU A 103 7.12 12.94 6.88
CA LEU A 103 6.40 14.00 6.19
C LEU A 103 5.19 14.50 6.98
N VAL A 104 4.45 13.61 7.66
CA VAL A 104 3.33 13.99 8.53
C VAL A 104 3.81 14.82 9.71
N MET A 105 4.93 14.47 10.35
CA MET A 105 5.51 15.27 11.42
C MET A 105 5.96 16.65 10.95
N MET A 106 6.57 16.75 9.78
CA MET A 106 6.86 18.03 9.14
C MET A 106 5.56 18.81 8.91
N ALA A 107 4.50 18.18 8.39
CA ALA A 107 3.21 18.81 8.14
C ALA A 107 2.57 19.37 9.42
N LEU A 108 2.64 18.63 10.54
CA LEU A 108 2.21 19.11 11.86
C LEU A 108 2.96 20.37 12.27
N LEU A 109 4.28 20.39 12.13
CA LEU A 109 5.13 21.53 12.51
C LEU A 109 4.87 22.77 11.64
N ILE A 110 4.81 22.60 10.31
CA ILE A 110 4.58 23.74 9.40
C ILE A 110 3.13 24.25 9.41
N SER A 111 2.15 23.40 9.79
CA SER A 111 0.78 23.85 10.01
C SER A 111 0.64 24.66 11.29
N SER A 112 1.49 24.42 12.30
CA SER A 112 1.51 25.13 13.57
C SER A 112 2.24 26.46 13.45
N ARG A 113 3.44 26.46 12.84
CA ARG A 113 4.31 27.60 12.70
C ARG A 113 4.42 27.94 11.20
N PRO A 114 4.01 29.14 10.74
CA PRO A 114 3.98 29.46 9.29
C PRO A 114 5.40 29.67 8.71
N ALA A 115 6.29 28.67 8.90
CA ALA A 115 7.71 28.73 8.54
C ALA A 115 7.92 28.93 7.03
N ILE A 116 7.06 28.36 6.18
CA ILE A 116 7.14 28.53 4.73
C ILE A 116 6.90 30.00 4.35
N LYS A 117 5.85 30.63 4.89
CA LYS A 117 5.57 32.04 4.68
C LYS A 117 6.66 32.94 5.27
N ALA A 118 7.15 32.59 6.47
CA ALA A 118 8.24 33.32 7.12
C ALA A 118 9.53 33.28 6.29
N ASN A 119 9.89 32.14 5.73
CA ASN A 119 11.05 32.02 4.85
C ASN A 119 10.89 32.84 3.57
N ALA A 120 9.74 32.79 2.91
CA ALA A 120 9.48 33.58 1.72
C ALA A 120 9.58 35.10 2.01
N TRP A 121 9.00 35.55 3.12
CA TRP A 121 9.09 36.94 3.56
C TRP A 121 10.54 37.35 3.88
N ALA A 122 11.29 36.53 4.63
CA ALA A 122 12.68 36.84 4.98
C ALA A 122 13.58 36.96 3.72
N ASN A 123 13.38 36.05 2.74
CA ASN A 123 14.07 36.14 1.45
C ASN A 123 13.73 37.46 0.68
N GLY A 124 12.53 38.02 0.88
CA GLY A 124 12.12 39.31 0.32
C GLY A 124 12.88 40.52 0.91
N LEU A 125 13.65 40.34 2.00
CA LEU A 125 14.54 41.37 2.55
C LEU A 125 15.88 41.49 1.81
N ALA A 126 16.15 40.63 0.84
CA ALA A 126 17.39 40.65 0.05
C ALA A 126 17.60 42.06 -0.55
N GLY A 127 18.81 42.59 -0.46
CA GLY A 127 19.19 43.93 -0.94
C GLY A 127 18.98 45.05 0.09
N LYS A 128 18.47 44.76 1.30
CA LYS A 128 18.33 45.79 2.38
C LYS A 128 19.60 46.01 3.21
N GLY A 129 20.69 45.27 2.92
CA GLY A 129 21.99 45.42 3.57
C GLY A 129 21.92 45.34 5.10
N ASP A 130 22.52 46.30 5.80
CA ASP A 130 22.63 46.29 7.26
C ASP A 130 21.28 46.50 7.99
N GLU A 131 20.21 46.85 7.29
CA GLU A 131 18.86 46.98 7.88
C GLU A 131 18.18 45.61 8.12
N ILE A 132 18.68 44.50 7.52
CA ILE A 132 18.03 43.21 7.54
C ILE A 132 17.75 42.71 8.96
N PRO A 133 18.71 42.74 9.95
CA PRO A 133 18.45 42.29 11.30
C PRO A 133 17.28 43.04 11.99
N ASP A 134 17.22 44.36 11.85
CA ASP A 134 16.18 45.16 12.45
C ASP A 134 14.81 44.92 11.78
N LEU A 135 14.78 44.78 10.46
CA LEU A 135 13.55 44.47 9.72
C LEU A 135 13.03 43.08 10.09
N ALA A 136 13.93 42.11 10.24
CA ALA A 136 13.57 40.76 10.66
C ALA A 136 12.99 40.71 12.09
N GLU A 137 13.60 41.46 13.02
CA GLU A 137 13.12 41.54 14.39
C GLU A 137 11.74 42.21 14.48
N LYS A 138 11.51 43.29 13.73
CA LYS A 138 10.22 43.97 13.67
C LYS A 138 9.12 43.15 13.02
N GLY A 139 9.47 42.35 11.99
CA GLY A 139 8.51 41.57 11.23
C GLY A 139 8.15 40.20 11.80
N LYS A 140 8.94 39.66 12.72
CA LYS A 140 8.77 38.26 13.22
C LYS A 140 7.41 37.99 13.87
N SER A 141 6.77 38.99 14.47
CA SER A 141 5.49 38.84 15.20
C SER A 141 4.33 38.38 14.30
N GLN A 142 4.39 38.61 12.99
CA GLN A 142 3.38 38.16 12.03
C GLN A 142 3.43 36.61 11.78
N PHE A 143 4.48 35.94 12.24
CA PHE A 143 4.69 34.49 12.06
C PHE A 143 4.57 33.71 13.37
N VAL A 144 3.87 34.22 14.36
CA VAL A 144 3.60 33.51 15.61
C VAL A 144 2.63 32.37 15.36
N GLY A 145 2.86 31.23 16.02
CA GLY A 145 1.99 30.06 15.96
C GLY A 145 2.11 29.18 17.20
N PRO A 146 1.18 28.24 17.43
CA PRO A 146 1.15 27.41 18.63
C PRO A 146 2.26 26.35 18.62
N GLU A 147 2.56 25.83 19.81
CA GLU A 147 3.35 24.62 20.00
C GLU A 147 2.47 23.36 19.90
N LEU A 148 3.08 22.22 19.55
CA LEU A 148 2.40 20.91 19.53
C LEU A 148 2.19 20.32 20.93
N LYS A 149 3.12 20.59 21.86
CA LYS A 149 3.07 20.07 23.24
C LYS A 149 1.74 20.41 23.91
N GLY A 150 1.11 19.41 24.50
CA GLY A 150 -0.18 19.56 25.19
C GLY A 150 -1.40 19.71 24.26
N LYS A 151 -1.22 19.65 22.94
CA LYS A 151 -2.32 19.61 21.98
C LYS A 151 -2.73 18.17 21.71
N THR A 152 -3.98 17.99 21.29
CA THR A 152 -4.53 16.67 20.94
C THR A 152 -4.40 16.41 19.44
N LEU A 153 -3.74 15.31 19.08
CA LEU A 153 -3.72 14.77 17.73
C LEU A 153 -4.78 13.68 17.57
N GLY A 154 -5.71 13.89 16.65
CA GLY A 154 -6.63 12.87 16.15
C GLY A 154 -5.96 12.07 15.02
N VAL A 155 -5.85 10.76 15.17
CA VAL A 155 -5.28 9.86 14.15
C VAL A 155 -6.39 8.97 13.59
N ILE A 156 -6.73 9.16 12.32
CA ILE A 156 -7.76 8.37 11.62
C ILE A 156 -7.09 7.29 10.80
N GLY A 157 -7.24 6.02 11.22
CA GLY A 157 -6.49 4.88 10.71
C GLY A 157 -5.21 4.63 11.52
N LEU A 158 -5.15 3.50 12.22
CA LEU A 158 -4.02 3.07 13.07
C LEU A 158 -3.27 1.88 12.45
N GLY A 159 -3.21 1.87 11.11
CA GLY A 159 -2.37 0.92 10.35
C GLY A 159 -0.88 1.23 10.49
N ALA A 160 -0.06 0.73 9.55
CA ALA A 160 1.40 0.85 9.61
C ALA A 160 1.91 2.29 9.76
N ILE A 161 1.27 3.27 9.09
CA ILE A 161 1.67 4.67 9.15
C ILE A 161 1.09 5.34 10.39
N GLY A 162 -0.24 5.23 10.60
CA GLY A 162 -0.92 5.93 11.67
C GLY A 162 -0.42 5.54 13.06
N ALA A 163 -0.09 4.27 13.29
CA ALA A 163 0.51 3.83 14.54
C ALA A 163 1.90 4.47 14.78
N MET A 164 2.74 4.55 13.76
CA MET A 164 4.05 5.21 13.87
C MET A 164 3.92 6.71 14.13
N VAL A 165 2.95 7.39 13.49
CA VAL A 165 2.65 8.80 13.72
C VAL A 165 2.13 9.01 15.14
N ALA A 166 1.18 8.19 15.60
CA ALA A 166 0.62 8.25 16.94
C ALA A 166 1.71 8.14 18.02
N ASN A 167 2.58 7.13 17.90
CA ASN A 167 3.69 6.91 18.84
C ASN A 167 4.68 8.09 18.87
N LEU A 168 5.01 8.64 17.68
CA LEU A 168 5.94 9.76 17.61
C LEU A 168 5.31 11.05 18.15
N ALA A 169 4.01 11.26 17.96
CA ALA A 169 3.30 12.41 18.51
C ALA A 169 3.28 12.42 20.06
N ILE A 170 3.17 11.24 20.69
CA ILE A 170 3.35 11.11 22.15
C ILE A 170 4.73 11.62 22.57
N GLN A 171 5.79 11.28 21.85
CA GLN A 171 7.17 11.74 22.14
C GLN A 171 7.31 13.27 21.97
N PHE A 172 6.52 13.91 21.12
CA PHE A 172 6.40 15.37 21.01
C PHE A 172 5.59 16.00 22.15
N GLY A 173 5.09 15.20 23.07
CA GLY A 173 4.28 15.67 24.22
C GLY A 173 2.84 16.03 23.83
N MET A 174 2.33 15.50 22.72
CA MET A 174 0.92 15.61 22.35
C MET A 174 0.08 14.55 23.08
N GLU A 175 -1.19 14.85 23.32
CA GLU A 175 -2.19 13.81 23.57
C GLU A 175 -2.60 13.19 22.24
N VAL A 176 -2.81 11.87 22.20
CA VAL A 176 -3.21 11.17 20.98
C VAL A 176 -4.51 10.41 21.18
N VAL A 177 -5.47 10.64 20.25
CA VAL A 177 -6.74 9.92 20.17
C VAL A 177 -6.84 9.32 18.77
N GLY A 178 -6.81 8.00 18.69
CA GLY A 178 -6.86 7.27 17.42
C GLY A 178 -8.19 6.57 17.19
N TYR A 179 -8.60 6.44 15.94
CA TYR A 179 -9.76 5.67 15.52
C TYR A 179 -9.41 4.76 14.34
N ASP A 180 -9.69 3.47 14.50
CA ASP A 180 -9.59 2.48 13.43
C ASP A 180 -10.57 1.33 13.71
N PRO A 181 -11.66 1.18 12.92
CA PRO A 181 -12.64 0.11 13.12
C PRO A 181 -12.11 -1.29 12.76
N PHE A 182 -10.95 -1.36 12.11
CA PHE A 182 -10.29 -2.61 11.68
C PHE A 182 -8.95 -2.84 12.38
N LEU A 183 -8.76 -2.23 13.55
CA LEU A 183 -7.50 -2.32 14.31
C LEU A 183 -7.13 -3.77 14.58
N SER A 184 -6.04 -4.24 13.98
CA SER A 184 -5.54 -5.59 14.22
C SER A 184 -4.84 -5.69 15.58
N VAL A 185 -4.83 -6.89 16.17
CA VAL A 185 -4.10 -7.16 17.43
C VAL A 185 -2.62 -6.78 17.30
N LYS A 186 -1.98 -7.08 16.17
CA LYS A 186 -0.58 -6.71 15.91
C LYS A 186 -0.38 -5.20 15.90
N ALA A 187 -1.28 -4.45 15.28
CA ALA A 187 -1.22 -2.98 15.27
C ALA A 187 -1.46 -2.41 16.67
N ALA A 188 -2.45 -2.93 17.40
CA ALA A 188 -2.73 -2.51 18.78
C ALA A 188 -1.52 -2.73 19.70
N LEU A 189 -0.83 -3.87 19.58
CA LEU A 189 0.38 -4.16 20.38
C LEU A 189 1.58 -3.27 20.02
N SER A 190 1.58 -2.62 18.87
CA SER A 190 2.63 -1.68 18.46
C SER A 190 2.39 -0.23 18.90
N LEU A 191 1.20 0.08 19.41
CA LEU A 191 0.86 1.41 19.89
C LEU A 191 1.47 1.68 21.27
N ASP A 192 1.90 2.93 21.47
CA ASP A 192 2.24 3.42 22.82
C ASP A 192 0.98 3.36 23.71
N HIS A 193 1.15 2.94 24.97
CA HIS A 193 0.06 2.78 25.93
C HIS A 193 -0.69 4.09 26.24
N ASN A 194 -0.11 5.24 25.94
CA ASN A 194 -0.74 6.56 26.12
C ASN A 194 -1.66 6.93 24.93
N VAL A 195 -1.65 6.16 23.84
CA VAL A 195 -2.58 6.38 22.74
C VAL A 195 -3.98 5.92 23.16
N LYS A 196 -4.92 6.86 23.20
CA LYS A 196 -6.34 6.59 23.54
C LYS A 196 -7.07 6.14 22.27
N ILE A 197 -7.74 4.99 22.34
CA ILE A 197 -8.57 4.52 21.22
C ILE A 197 -9.99 5.06 21.39
N ALA A 198 -10.48 5.74 20.35
CA ALA A 198 -11.85 6.25 20.30
C ALA A 198 -12.81 5.17 19.76
N GLU A 199 -14.01 5.11 20.30
CA GLU A 199 -15.06 4.21 19.85
C GLU A 199 -15.74 4.71 18.56
N THR A 200 -15.74 6.02 18.33
CA THR A 200 -16.35 6.66 17.17
C THR A 200 -15.45 7.73 16.56
N LEU A 201 -15.62 7.95 15.27
CA LEU A 201 -14.91 9.00 14.54
C LEU A 201 -15.27 10.40 15.05
N ASP A 202 -16.54 10.63 15.42
CA ASP A 202 -17.00 11.89 16.00
C ASP A 202 -16.29 12.22 17.32
N SER A 203 -15.94 11.21 18.11
CA SER A 203 -15.16 11.40 19.34
C SER A 203 -13.74 11.91 19.04
N VAL A 204 -13.17 11.55 17.91
CA VAL A 204 -11.87 12.09 17.44
C VAL A 204 -12.06 13.54 17.01
N TYR A 205 -13.05 13.82 16.18
CA TYR A 205 -13.35 15.18 15.69
C TYR A 205 -13.55 16.18 16.83
N ALA A 206 -14.34 15.82 17.82
CA ALA A 206 -14.65 16.71 18.95
C ALA A 206 -13.45 17.03 19.84
N LYS A 207 -12.44 16.17 19.93
CA LYS A 207 -11.30 16.31 20.84
C LYS A 207 -10.04 16.86 20.19
N ALA A 208 -9.87 16.67 18.89
CA ALA A 208 -8.62 16.94 18.20
C ALA A 208 -8.38 18.43 17.93
N ASP A 209 -7.18 18.91 18.21
CA ASP A 209 -6.64 20.18 17.73
C ASP A 209 -5.98 20.03 16.35
N TYR A 210 -5.49 18.84 16.07
CA TYR A 210 -4.91 18.41 14.79
C TYR A 210 -5.52 17.07 14.38
N ILE A 211 -5.80 16.88 13.11
CA ILE A 211 -6.31 15.62 12.56
C ILE A 211 -5.38 15.17 11.44
N THR A 212 -4.93 13.92 11.51
CA THR A 212 -4.16 13.28 10.43
C THR A 212 -4.86 12.00 9.95
N ILE A 213 -4.85 11.78 8.64
CA ILE A 213 -5.64 10.75 7.99
C ILE A 213 -4.71 9.70 7.38
N HIS A 214 -4.94 8.42 7.70
CA HIS A 214 -4.12 7.29 7.28
C HIS A 214 -4.97 6.09 6.84
N VAL A 215 -6.12 6.36 6.20
CA VAL A 215 -7.00 5.32 5.65
C VAL A 215 -6.94 5.27 4.13
N PRO A 216 -7.22 4.12 3.48
CA PRO A 216 -7.37 4.05 2.03
C PRO A 216 -8.63 4.83 1.59
N GLN A 217 -8.62 5.29 0.35
CA GLN A 217 -9.83 5.83 -0.27
C GLN A 217 -10.69 4.67 -0.80
N THR A 218 -11.86 4.51 -0.21
CA THR A 218 -12.93 3.58 -0.60
C THR A 218 -14.22 4.35 -0.82
N ASN A 219 -15.29 3.68 -1.17
CA ASN A 219 -16.62 4.32 -1.25
C ASN A 219 -17.06 4.90 0.09
N ASP A 220 -16.69 4.28 1.21
CA ASP A 220 -17.08 4.70 2.56
C ASP A 220 -16.20 5.84 3.12
N THR A 221 -14.95 5.95 2.65
CA THR A 221 -14.00 6.97 3.14
C THR A 221 -13.88 8.16 2.19
N LYS A 222 -14.38 8.07 0.95
CA LYS A 222 -14.37 9.18 0.00
C LYS A 222 -15.16 10.38 0.57
N GLY A 223 -14.49 11.53 0.62
CA GLY A 223 -15.08 12.75 1.15
C GLY A 223 -15.45 12.66 2.63
N MET A 224 -14.76 11.85 3.42
CA MET A 224 -15.04 11.70 4.86
C MET A 224 -14.81 13.01 5.64
N ILE A 225 -13.90 13.85 5.15
CA ILE A 225 -13.75 15.23 5.64
C ILE A 225 -14.58 16.14 4.73
N ASN A 226 -15.71 16.61 5.24
CA ASN A 226 -16.70 17.41 4.54
C ASN A 226 -17.37 18.39 5.51
N ALA A 227 -18.30 19.21 5.05
CA ALA A 227 -18.98 20.22 5.86
C ALA A 227 -19.64 19.63 7.12
N ALA A 228 -20.22 18.41 7.04
CA ALA A 228 -20.87 17.78 8.17
C ALA A 228 -19.88 17.33 9.24
N SER A 229 -18.79 16.68 8.84
CA SER A 229 -17.73 16.24 9.78
C SER A 229 -16.98 17.43 10.37
N ILE A 230 -16.67 18.45 9.57
CA ILE A 230 -15.98 19.67 10.01
C ILE A 230 -16.79 20.41 11.07
N LYS A 231 -18.11 20.42 10.98
CA LYS A 231 -18.99 21.03 11.99
C LYS A 231 -18.74 20.46 13.39
N ASN A 232 -18.43 19.17 13.51
CA ASN A 232 -18.18 18.46 14.76
C ASN A 232 -16.76 18.67 15.30
N MET A 233 -15.87 19.30 14.53
CA MET A 233 -14.48 19.56 14.92
C MET A 233 -14.37 20.80 15.81
N LYS A 234 -13.22 20.96 16.47
CA LYS A 234 -12.89 22.21 17.20
C LYS A 234 -12.70 23.38 16.21
N ASP A 235 -12.99 24.59 16.66
CA ASP A 235 -12.64 25.79 15.94
C ASP A 235 -11.12 25.95 15.86
N GLY A 236 -10.61 26.29 14.69
CA GLY A 236 -9.17 26.39 14.43
C GLY A 236 -8.43 25.04 14.34
N VAL A 237 -9.14 23.93 14.11
CA VAL A 237 -8.53 22.62 13.88
C VAL A 237 -7.59 22.67 12.67
N ARG A 238 -6.52 21.88 12.69
CA ARG A 238 -5.58 21.71 11.57
C ARG A 238 -5.70 20.30 11.02
N ILE A 239 -5.75 20.18 9.69
CA ILE A 239 -5.97 18.91 9.00
C ILE A 239 -4.75 18.58 8.16
N ILE A 240 -4.26 17.34 8.31
CA ILE A 240 -3.14 16.80 7.54
C ILE A 240 -3.64 15.60 6.73
N ASN A 241 -3.53 15.67 5.42
CA ASN A 241 -3.90 14.59 4.50
C ASN A 241 -2.73 14.23 3.58
N ILE A 242 -1.93 13.26 4.01
CA ILE A 242 -0.84 12.64 3.23
C ILE A 242 -1.23 11.20 2.85
N ALA A 243 -2.53 10.91 2.79
CA ALA A 243 -3.04 9.57 2.47
C ALA A 243 -3.59 9.49 1.03
N ARG A 244 -4.73 10.15 0.75
CA ARG A 244 -5.36 10.21 -0.58
C ARG A 244 -6.17 11.49 -0.73
N GLY A 245 -6.08 12.14 -1.91
CA GLY A 245 -6.76 13.42 -2.17
C GLY A 245 -8.27 13.36 -1.96
N GLY A 246 -8.92 12.33 -2.47
CA GLY A 246 -10.37 12.22 -2.40
C GLY A 246 -10.96 11.90 -1.01
N LEU A 247 -10.16 11.86 0.06
CA LEU A 247 -10.64 11.75 1.45
C LEU A 247 -11.19 13.07 1.98
N VAL A 248 -10.76 14.19 1.42
CA VAL A 248 -11.19 15.55 1.78
C VAL A 248 -12.03 16.12 0.65
N ASN A 249 -13.16 16.74 0.98
CA ASN A 249 -13.94 17.54 0.03
C ASN A 249 -13.29 18.92 -0.07
N ASN A 250 -12.71 19.24 -1.22
CA ASN A 250 -11.94 20.47 -1.41
C ASN A 250 -12.80 21.75 -1.25
N ALA A 251 -14.03 21.75 -1.73
CA ALA A 251 -14.92 22.91 -1.61
C ALA A 251 -15.29 23.17 -0.15
N ASP A 252 -15.63 22.11 0.60
CA ASP A 252 -16.02 22.22 2.01
C ASP A 252 -14.85 22.66 2.90
N ILE A 253 -13.63 22.17 2.62
CA ILE A 253 -12.45 22.54 3.41
C ILE A 253 -12.04 23.99 3.16
N ILE A 254 -12.13 24.49 1.92
CA ILE A 254 -11.88 25.89 1.58
C ILE A 254 -12.86 26.80 2.33
N ALA A 255 -14.16 26.52 2.24
CA ALA A 255 -15.18 27.29 2.96
C ALA A 255 -14.96 27.28 4.48
N ALA A 256 -14.48 26.16 5.04
CA ALA A 256 -14.15 26.06 6.46
C ALA A 256 -12.88 26.83 6.85
N ILE A 257 -11.90 26.93 5.97
CA ILE A 257 -10.71 27.76 6.17
C ILE A 257 -11.11 29.24 6.12
N ASP A 258 -11.89 29.66 5.13
CA ASP A 258 -12.36 31.04 4.96
C ASP A 258 -13.18 31.53 6.16
N SER A 259 -13.96 30.65 6.77
CA SER A 259 -14.74 30.96 7.98
C SER A 259 -13.92 30.90 9.28
N GLY A 260 -12.66 30.45 9.23
CA GLY A 260 -11.82 30.24 10.43
C GLY A 260 -12.14 28.99 11.24
N LYS A 261 -13.09 28.16 10.80
CA LYS A 261 -13.41 26.87 11.44
C LYS A 261 -12.22 25.88 11.35
N VAL A 262 -11.52 25.88 10.23
CA VAL A 262 -10.27 25.17 10.00
C VAL A 262 -9.13 26.17 9.88
N ALA A 263 -8.08 26.05 10.69
CA ALA A 263 -6.94 26.96 10.63
C ALA A 263 -6.03 26.67 9.43
N SER A 264 -5.86 25.40 9.06
CA SER A 264 -5.05 25.05 7.89
C SER A 264 -5.31 23.61 7.41
N LEU A 265 -5.06 23.41 6.11
CA LEU A 265 -4.91 22.10 5.48
C LEU A 265 -3.46 21.93 5.00
N VAL A 266 -2.82 20.82 5.36
CA VAL A 266 -1.57 20.36 4.71
C VAL A 266 -1.88 19.06 3.95
N THR A 267 -1.59 19.08 2.66
CA THR A 267 -1.82 17.90 1.80
C THR A 267 -0.71 17.74 0.78
N ASP A 268 -0.45 16.51 0.34
CA ASP A 268 0.44 16.24 -0.80
C ASP A 268 -0.34 15.84 -2.07
N PHE A 269 -1.64 16.22 -2.12
CA PHE A 269 -2.52 16.03 -3.27
C PHE A 269 -2.98 17.40 -3.81
N ALA A 270 -2.21 17.91 -4.76
CA ALA A 270 -2.52 19.21 -5.37
C ALA A 270 -3.79 19.14 -6.23
N ALA A 271 -4.64 20.15 -6.09
CA ALA A 271 -5.80 20.39 -6.94
C ALA A 271 -5.91 21.90 -7.20
N GLU A 272 -6.44 22.29 -8.36
CA GLU A 272 -6.48 23.69 -8.79
C GLU A 272 -7.05 24.63 -7.73
N GLU A 273 -8.15 24.23 -7.11
CA GLU A 273 -8.85 25.02 -6.09
C GLU A 273 -8.09 25.15 -4.76
N LEU A 274 -7.12 24.26 -4.49
CA LEU A 274 -6.29 24.30 -3.28
C LEU A 274 -5.02 25.15 -3.45
N LEU A 275 -4.57 25.33 -4.69
CA LEU A 275 -3.32 26.05 -4.96
C LEU A 275 -3.46 27.54 -4.67
N ASN A 276 -2.42 28.12 -4.07
CA ASN A 276 -2.35 29.52 -3.68
C ASN A 276 -3.44 29.99 -2.70
N HIS A 277 -4.25 29.07 -2.16
CA HIS A 277 -5.25 29.40 -1.15
C HIS A 277 -4.59 29.65 0.21
N GLU A 278 -4.96 30.76 0.87
CA GLU A 278 -4.43 31.06 2.20
C GLU A 278 -4.92 30.01 3.22
N GLY A 279 -4.02 29.51 4.05
CA GLY A 279 -4.33 28.41 5.00
C GLY A 279 -4.15 27.00 4.40
N VAL A 280 -3.84 26.87 3.11
CA VAL A 280 -3.52 25.59 2.47
C VAL A 280 -2.04 25.51 2.15
N ILE A 281 -1.42 24.36 2.50
CA ILE A 281 -0.06 24.00 2.10
C ILE A 281 -0.15 22.74 1.25
N CYS A 282 0.09 22.89 -0.06
CA CYS A 282 0.11 21.81 -1.03
C CYS A 282 1.55 21.37 -1.33
N LEU A 283 1.80 20.06 -1.24
CA LEU A 283 3.05 19.41 -1.61
C LEU A 283 2.83 18.50 -2.83
N PRO A 284 3.84 18.22 -3.66
CA PRO A 284 3.66 17.43 -4.88
C PRO A 284 3.84 15.91 -4.62
N HIS A 285 2.97 15.27 -3.87
CA HIS A 285 2.90 13.83 -3.58
C HIS A 285 4.24 13.27 -3.06
N LEU A 286 4.75 13.86 -1.99
CA LEU A 286 6.08 13.56 -1.44
C LEU A 286 6.09 12.44 -0.39
N GLY A 287 4.94 11.88 -0.01
CA GLY A 287 4.81 10.94 1.11
C GLY A 287 5.82 9.79 1.10
N ALA A 288 6.12 9.22 -0.06
CA ALA A 288 7.05 8.11 -0.22
C ALA A 288 8.34 8.47 -1.02
N SER A 289 8.60 9.75 -1.22
CA SER A 289 9.69 10.23 -2.08
C SER A 289 11.02 10.35 -1.33
N THR A 290 11.51 9.24 -0.79
CA THR A 290 12.83 9.13 -0.17
C THR A 290 13.58 7.93 -0.73
N PRO A 291 14.93 7.96 -0.83
CA PRO A 291 15.72 6.80 -1.26
C PRO A 291 15.42 5.54 -0.45
N GLU A 292 15.29 5.67 0.86
CA GLU A 292 15.02 4.56 1.78
C GLU A 292 13.64 3.93 1.54
N ALA A 293 12.62 4.74 1.25
CA ALA A 293 11.29 4.22 0.90
C ALA A 293 11.32 3.47 -0.42
N GLU A 294 12.05 3.96 -1.42
CA GLU A 294 12.25 3.29 -2.71
C GLU A 294 12.96 1.95 -2.52
N ASP A 295 14.05 1.92 -1.74
CA ASP A 295 14.81 0.73 -1.41
C ASP A 295 13.94 -0.31 -0.68
N ASN A 296 13.23 0.10 0.36
CA ASN A 296 12.34 -0.79 1.13
C ASN A 296 11.22 -1.36 0.26
N CYS A 297 10.62 -0.55 -0.60
CA CYS A 297 9.60 -1.01 -1.53
C CYS A 297 10.17 -2.04 -2.54
N ALA A 298 11.33 -1.78 -3.09
CA ALA A 298 11.99 -2.70 -4.03
C ALA A 298 12.35 -4.03 -3.37
N VAL A 299 12.94 -3.99 -2.17
CA VAL A 299 13.28 -5.20 -1.38
C VAL A 299 12.04 -6.01 -1.06
N MET A 300 10.96 -5.37 -0.58
CA MET A 300 9.71 -6.06 -0.26
C MET A 300 9.07 -6.68 -1.51
N ALA A 301 9.02 -5.95 -2.63
CA ALA A 301 8.44 -6.44 -3.88
C ALA A 301 9.20 -7.66 -4.41
N CYS A 302 10.54 -7.61 -4.43
CA CYS A 302 11.38 -8.71 -4.90
C CYS A 302 11.27 -9.95 -3.99
N ASN A 303 11.26 -9.77 -2.66
CA ASN A 303 11.10 -10.89 -1.73
C ASN A 303 9.75 -11.58 -1.88
N GLN A 304 8.65 -10.84 -2.04
CA GLN A 304 7.31 -11.38 -2.26
C GLN A 304 7.23 -12.13 -3.60
N LEU A 305 7.80 -11.53 -4.63
CA LEU A 305 7.82 -12.14 -5.95
C LEU A 305 8.61 -13.45 -5.96
N ARG A 306 9.79 -13.44 -5.30
CA ARG A 306 10.63 -14.62 -5.12
C ARG A 306 9.89 -15.73 -4.40
N ASP A 307 9.29 -15.44 -3.24
CA ASP A 307 8.56 -16.43 -2.45
C ASP A 307 7.35 -16.99 -3.22
N PHE A 308 6.64 -16.14 -3.98
CA PHE A 308 5.58 -16.61 -4.85
C PHE A 308 6.09 -17.52 -5.95
N LEU A 309 7.16 -17.16 -6.64
CA LEU A 309 7.68 -17.94 -7.77
C LEU A 309 8.26 -19.29 -7.31
N GLU A 310 9.02 -19.29 -6.22
CA GLU A 310 9.69 -20.47 -5.69
C GLU A 310 8.75 -21.39 -4.86
N ASN A 311 7.83 -20.81 -4.07
CA ASN A 311 7.04 -21.54 -3.08
C ASN A 311 5.52 -21.46 -3.30
N GLY A 312 5.04 -20.61 -4.18
CA GLY A 312 3.60 -20.39 -4.39
C GLY A 312 2.93 -19.49 -3.33
N ASN A 313 3.67 -18.96 -2.38
CA ASN A 313 3.15 -18.16 -1.27
C ASN A 313 2.60 -16.82 -1.73
N ILE A 314 1.48 -16.40 -1.14
CA ILE A 314 0.87 -15.09 -1.36
C ILE A 314 0.79 -14.35 -0.03
N VAL A 315 1.53 -13.22 0.09
CA VAL A 315 1.55 -12.40 1.32
C VAL A 315 0.73 -11.13 1.17
N ASN A 316 1.14 -10.18 0.36
CA ASN A 316 0.49 -8.87 0.19
C ASN A 316 -0.15 -8.72 -1.20
N SER A 317 -0.95 -9.68 -1.61
CA SER A 317 -1.68 -9.57 -2.86
C SER A 317 -2.90 -8.67 -2.73
N VAL A 318 -3.18 -7.88 -3.77
CA VAL A 318 -4.36 -7.02 -3.85
C VAL A 318 -5.56 -7.71 -4.47
N ASN A 319 -5.37 -8.84 -5.16
CA ASN A 319 -6.44 -9.57 -5.85
C ASN A 319 -6.68 -11.00 -5.35
N PHE A 320 -5.69 -11.71 -4.85
CA PHE A 320 -5.85 -13.05 -4.31
C PHE A 320 -5.74 -13.08 -2.77
N PRO A 321 -6.29 -14.12 -2.08
CA PRO A 321 -6.20 -14.23 -0.64
C PRO A 321 -4.75 -14.47 -0.19
N ARG A 322 -4.45 -14.06 1.04
CA ARG A 322 -3.18 -14.41 1.69
C ARG A 322 -3.16 -15.91 1.97
N LEU A 323 -2.14 -16.60 1.49
CA LEU A 323 -1.88 -18.00 1.80
C LEU A 323 -0.37 -18.23 1.84
N VAL A 324 0.12 -18.80 2.93
CA VAL A 324 1.54 -19.09 3.16
C VAL A 324 1.66 -20.49 3.69
N VAL A 325 2.57 -21.26 3.09
CA VAL A 325 2.97 -22.60 3.53
C VAL A 325 4.46 -22.56 3.84
N ASP A 326 4.80 -22.77 5.10
CA ASP A 326 6.19 -22.71 5.56
C ASP A 326 6.96 -24.04 5.32
N ASN A 327 6.24 -25.12 5.07
CA ASN A 327 6.86 -26.41 4.78
C ASN A 327 7.54 -26.38 3.40
N PRO A 328 8.71 -27.01 3.28
CA PRO A 328 9.36 -27.18 1.97
C PRO A 328 8.49 -28.03 1.05
N ILE A 329 8.67 -27.86 -0.25
CA ILE A 329 8.03 -28.71 -1.26
C ILE A 329 8.56 -30.15 -1.06
N PRO A 330 7.68 -31.18 -1.07
CA PRO A 330 8.14 -32.56 -0.91
C PRO A 330 9.21 -32.92 -1.92
N SER A 331 10.31 -33.53 -1.48
CA SER A 331 11.39 -33.94 -2.38
C SER A 331 10.89 -35.00 -3.39
N GLY A 332 11.08 -34.73 -4.69
CA GLY A 332 10.50 -35.51 -5.78
C GLY A 332 8.99 -35.39 -5.91
N GLY A 333 8.36 -34.54 -5.11
CA GLY A 333 6.93 -34.25 -5.13
C GLY A 333 6.58 -33.02 -5.96
N THR A 334 5.34 -32.58 -5.82
CA THR A 334 4.82 -31.40 -6.53
C THR A 334 3.97 -30.57 -5.59
N ARG A 335 4.20 -29.26 -5.55
CA ARG A 335 3.28 -28.27 -4.99
C ARG A 335 2.38 -27.75 -6.10
N LEU A 336 1.09 -27.98 -5.98
CA LEU A 336 0.08 -27.45 -6.89
C LEU A 336 -0.45 -26.13 -6.34
N CYS A 337 -0.28 -25.05 -7.10
CA CYS A 337 -0.83 -23.74 -6.82
C CYS A 337 -2.01 -23.49 -7.74
N ILE A 338 -3.24 -23.43 -7.20
CA ILE A 338 -4.46 -23.36 -8.00
C ILE A 338 -5.25 -22.09 -7.64
N ALA A 339 -5.38 -21.17 -8.60
CA ALA A 339 -6.30 -20.05 -8.52
C ALA A 339 -7.66 -20.48 -9.07
N HIS A 340 -8.73 -20.27 -8.31
CA HIS A 340 -10.07 -20.69 -8.72
C HIS A 340 -11.17 -19.75 -8.20
N LYS A 341 -12.38 -19.87 -8.75
CA LYS A 341 -13.57 -19.20 -8.23
C LYS A 341 -13.99 -19.86 -6.92
N ASN A 342 -14.42 -19.06 -5.96
CA ASN A 342 -14.93 -19.54 -4.67
C ASN A 342 -16.37 -20.03 -4.81
N VAL A 343 -16.53 -21.23 -5.35
CA VAL A 343 -17.83 -21.88 -5.55
C VAL A 343 -17.84 -23.29 -4.95
N PRO A 344 -19.00 -23.86 -4.60
CA PRO A 344 -19.10 -25.21 -4.09
C PRO A 344 -18.45 -26.26 -4.99
N ASP A 345 -18.08 -27.41 -4.42
CA ASP A 345 -17.60 -28.61 -5.11
C ASP A 345 -16.24 -28.55 -5.80
N VAL A 346 -15.53 -27.42 -5.77
CA VAL A 346 -14.22 -27.28 -6.44
C VAL A 346 -13.15 -28.14 -5.76
N ILE A 347 -13.08 -28.12 -4.43
CA ILE A 347 -12.10 -28.89 -3.66
C ILE A 347 -12.34 -30.39 -3.79
N SER A 348 -13.59 -30.83 -3.81
CA SER A 348 -13.90 -32.24 -4.00
C SER A 348 -13.45 -32.73 -5.38
N LYS A 349 -13.59 -31.91 -6.43
CA LYS A 349 -13.06 -32.21 -7.77
C LYS A 349 -11.54 -32.34 -7.77
N PHE A 350 -10.81 -31.46 -7.07
CA PHE A 350 -9.36 -31.55 -6.94
C PHE A 350 -8.95 -32.90 -6.31
N THR A 351 -9.55 -33.22 -5.16
CA THR A 351 -9.20 -34.44 -4.44
C THR A 351 -9.58 -35.72 -5.20
N THR A 352 -10.68 -35.71 -5.94
CA THR A 352 -11.09 -36.83 -6.81
C THR A 352 -10.08 -37.04 -7.92
N ILE A 353 -9.71 -35.99 -8.68
CA ILE A 353 -8.74 -36.10 -9.77
C ILE A 353 -7.38 -36.62 -9.26
N LEU A 354 -6.91 -36.10 -8.12
CA LEU A 354 -5.65 -36.53 -7.53
C LEU A 354 -5.73 -37.97 -7.03
N GLY A 355 -6.85 -38.37 -6.39
CA GLY A 355 -7.10 -39.72 -5.93
C GLY A 355 -7.16 -40.74 -7.08
N ASP A 356 -7.87 -40.44 -8.16
CA ASP A 356 -7.95 -41.27 -9.36
C ASP A 356 -6.57 -41.47 -10.01
N ALA A 357 -5.72 -40.44 -9.94
CA ALA A 357 -4.33 -40.51 -10.37
C ALA A 357 -3.41 -41.22 -9.35
N LYS A 358 -3.96 -41.72 -8.22
CA LYS A 358 -3.22 -42.40 -7.13
C LYS A 358 -2.11 -41.52 -6.51
N LEU A 359 -2.30 -40.22 -6.49
CA LEU A 359 -1.39 -39.23 -5.89
C LEU A 359 -1.80 -39.03 -4.42
N ASN A 360 -0.86 -39.20 -3.51
CA ASN A 360 -1.09 -38.96 -2.09
C ASN A 360 -0.92 -37.46 -1.77
N ILE A 361 -1.94 -36.87 -1.14
CA ILE A 361 -1.92 -35.48 -0.69
C ILE A 361 -1.26 -35.41 0.66
N SER A 362 -0.09 -34.79 0.76
CA SER A 362 0.64 -34.58 2.01
C SER A 362 0.24 -33.31 2.75
N GLY A 363 -0.34 -32.34 2.05
CA GLY A 363 -0.86 -31.11 2.63
C GLY A 363 -1.80 -30.39 1.67
N MET A 364 -2.83 -29.74 2.21
CA MET A 364 -3.75 -28.91 1.41
C MET A 364 -4.25 -27.74 2.25
N ILE A 365 -4.14 -26.53 1.69
CA ILE A 365 -4.69 -25.32 2.30
C ILE A 365 -5.43 -24.55 1.21
N ASN A 366 -6.65 -24.12 1.53
CA ASN A 366 -7.45 -23.28 0.66
C ASN A 366 -7.85 -21.99 1.40
N GLN A 367 -7.65 -20.84 0.78
CA GLN A 367 -8.03 -19.53 1.32
C GLN A 367 -8.90 -18.79 0.32
N THR A 368 -9.81 -17.97 0.85
CA THR A 368 -10.79 -17.26 0.03
C THR A 368 -10.72 -15.74 0.25
N ARG A 369 -11.04 -14.98 -0.79
CA ARG A 369 -11.22 -13.54 -0.76
C ARG A 369 -12.33 -13.14 -1.72
N GLY A 370 -13.53 -12.90 -1.17
CA GLY A 370 -14.74 -12.68 -1.98
C GLY A 370 -15.02 -13.88 -2.90
N ASP A 371 -15.15 -13.62 -4.18
CA ASP A 371 -15.46 -14.64 -5.20
C ASP A 371 -14.25 -15.44 -5.69
N LEU A 372 -13.09 -15.20 -5.12
CA LEU A 372 -11.84 -15.84 -5.51
C LEU A 372 -11.30 -16.71 -4.38
N ALA A 373 -10.62 -17.78 -4.76
CA ALA A 373 -9.88 -18.66 -3.87
C ALA A 373 -8.51 -18.99 -4.45
N TYR A 374 -7.61 -19.32 -3.55
CA TYR A 374 -6.30 -19.84 -3.89
C TYR A 374 -6.01 -21.06 -3.04
N ASN A 375 -5.59 -22.12 -3.71
CA ASN A 375 -5.29 -23.41 -3.08
C ASN A 375 -3.83 -23.76 -3.28
N ILE A 376 -3.17 -24.24 -2.22
CA ILE A 376 -1.87 -24.92 -2.29
C ILE A 376 -2.10 -26.34 -1.84
N THR A 377 -1.76 -27.30 -2.71
CA THR A 377 -1.79 -28.74 -2.42
C THR A 377 -0.43 -29.34 -2.70
N ASP A 378 0.15 -29.95 -1.67
CA ASP A 378 1.40 -30.72 -1.78
C ASP A 378 1.09 -32.19 -1.99
N VAL A 379 1.71 -32.78 -3.00
CA VAL A 379 1.67 -34.21 -3.27
C VAL A 379 3.08 -34.80 -3.25
N ASP A 380 3.22 -36.06 -2.82
CA ASP A 380 4.50 -36.74 -2.59
C ASP A 380 5.14 -37.33 -3.85
N ALA A 381 4.59 -37.01 -5.04
CA ALA A 381 5.11 -37.49 -6.32
C ALA A 381 5.03 -36.37 -7.39
N LYS A 382 5.76 -36.56 -8.48
CA LYS A 382 5.64 -35.67 -9.67
C LYS A 382 4.26 -35.88 -10.31
N VAL A 383 3.46 -34.81 -10.37
CA VAL A 383 2.11 -34.86 -10.95
C VAL A 383 2.20 -35.00 -12.47
N PRO A 384 1.53 -36.04 -13.07
CA PRO A 384 1.51 -36.22 -14.51
C PRO A 384 0.80 -35.07 -15.26
N GLU A 385 1.23 -34.82 -16.50
CA GLU A 385 0.68 -33.73 -17.32
C GLU A 385 -0.84 -33.87 -17.55
N ASP A 386 -1.32 -35.10 -17.78
CA ASP A 386 -2.76 -35.34 -17.97
C ASP A 386 -3.57 -34.99 -16.73
N THR A 387 -3.04 -35.25 -15.53
CA THR A 387 -3.67 -34.85 -14.25
C THR A 387 -3.71 -33.33 -14.12
N LEU A 388 -2.63 -32.63 -14.48
CA LEU A 388 -2.59 -31.17 -14.49
C LEU A 388 -3.61 -30.58 -15.49
N ARG A 389 -3.75 -31.19 -16.67
CA ARG A 389 -4.77 -30.82 -17.67
C ARG A 389 -6.18 -31.05 -17.15
N ALA A 390 -6.42 -32.17 -16.46
CA ALA A 390 -7.72 -32.45 -15.85
C ALA A 390 -8.09 -31.40 -14.78
N LEU A 391 -7.14 -31.02 -13.90
CA LEU A 391 -7.34 -29.96 -12.92
C LEU A 391 -7.64 -28.59 -13.60
N ALA A 392 -6.90 -28.25 -14.62
CA ALA A 392 -7.12 -27.02 -15.38
C ALA A 392 -8.42 -27.04 -16.21
N GLY A 393 -8.93 -28.22 -16.55
CA GLY A 393 -10.19 -28.42 -17.26
C GLY A 393 -11.44 -28.12 -16.41
N ILE A 394 -11.31 -28.00 -15.09
CA ILE A 394 -12.43 -27.63 -14.22
C ILE A 394 -12.87 -26.20 -14.54
N GLU A 395 -14.15 -25.99 -14.77
CA GLU A 395 -14.73 -24.70 -15.21
C GLU A 395 -14.38 -23.54 -14.26
N SER A 396 -14.44 -23.79 -12.96
CA SER A 396 -14.15 -22.80 -11.92
C SER A 396 -12.66 -22.53 -11.70
N VAL A 397 -11.77 -23.31 -12.29
CA VAL A 397 -10.31 -23.09 -12.21
C VAL A 397 -9.89 -21.99 -13.17
N ILE A 398 -9.13 -21.04 -12.63
CA ILE A 398 -8.58 -19.91 -13.39
C ILE A 398 -7.17 -20.28 -13.89
N LYS A 399 -6.32 -20.80 -13.00
CA LYS A 399 -4.93 -21.17 -13.33
C LYS A 399 -4.44 -22.30 -12.44
N VAL A 400 -3.68 -23.22 -13.01
CA VAL A 400 -2.93 -24.26 -12.30
C VAL A 400 -1.45 -24.06 -12.57
N ARG A 401 -0.66 -24.01 -11.51
CA ARG A 401 0.79 -23.88 -11.56
C ARG A 401 1.44 -24.95 -10.68
N PRO A 402 2.11 -25.96 -11.26
CA PRO A 402 2.94 -26.89 -10.49
C PRO A 402 4.29 -26.27 -10.17
N ILE A 403 4.83 -26.57 -9.01
CA ILE A 403 6.20 -26.30 -8.59
C ILE A 403 6.78 -27.66 -8.16
N PHE A 404 7.86 -28.09 -8.80
CA PHE A 404 8.48 -29.38 -8.55
C PHE A 404 9.57 -29.25 -7.49
N GLY A 405 9.62 -30.23 -6.54
CA GLY A 405 10.59 -30.31 -5.45
C GLY A 405 11.83 -31.16 -5.77
#